data_97180f5c017c707ca92ca478e00aaf2d
#
_entry.id   97180f5c017c707ca92ca478e00aaf2d
#
_cell.length_a   1.000
_cell.length_b   1.000
_cell.length_c   1.000
_cell.angle_alpha   90.00
_cell.angle_beta   90.00
_cell.angle_gamma   90.00
#
_symmetry.space_group_name_H-M   'P 1'
#
loop_
_entity.id
_entity.type
_entity.pdbx_description
1 polymer ?
#
loop_
_entity_poly.entity_id
_entity_poly.type
_entity_poly.pdbx_seq_one_letter_code
_entity_poly.pdbx_strand_id
1 'polypeptide(L)'
;MAVRSKANTCRWLVAGLLGLALYAPAPAAYAASIETGFSPEGTALQLVLKTIESAQHEIRLMGYSFTSPEVVSALVRAKHRGVDVKIVLDEKGNRNKTSQSAMNVVVNAGIPLRTNGCYAIMHDKVIIVDNHTVESGSFNMTRSAASRNSENVLVIKDVPEVAQAYLQHWQSRWDGGTEWHSSY
;
A
#
# COMPACT_ATOMS: atom_id res chain seq x y z
N MET A 1 9.39 -93.36 -23.82
CA MET A 1 10.33 -92.25 -23.61
C MET A 1 9.53 -90.98 -23.50
N ALA A 2 9.27 -90.45 -22.31
CA ALA A 2 8.43 -89.28 -22.09
C ALA A 2 9.32 -88.11 -21.63
N VAL A 3 9.35 -87.07 -22.41
CA VAL A 3 10.06 -85.82 -22.10
C VAL A 3 9.10 -84.86 -21.38
N ARG A 4 9.40 -84.56 -20.11
CA ARG A 4 8.66 -83.56 -19.32
C ARG A 4 9.20 -82.14 -19.63
N SER A 5 8.34 -81.33 -20.13
CA SER A 5 8.59 -79.87 -20.25
C SER A 5 8.34 -79.18 -18.89
N LYS A 6 9.34 -78.39 -18.42
CA LYS A 6 9.21 -77.55 -17.24
C LYS A 6 8.70 -76.13 -17.68
N ALA A 7 7.52 -75.75 -17.22
CA ALA A 7 7.01 -74.40 -17.40
C ALA A 7 7.61 -73.49 -16.32
N ASN A 8 8.36 -72.46 -16.75
CA ASN A 8 8.85 -71.35 -15.90
C ASN A 8 7.75 -70.28 -15.78
N THR A 9 7.18 -70.21 -14.59
CA THR A 9 6.26 -69.08 -14.26
C THR A 9 7.06 -67.86 -13.79
N CYS A 10 7.14 -66.86 -14.65
CA CYS A 10 7.73 -65.57 -14.33
C CYS A 10 6.69 -64.70 -13.55
N ARG A 11 6.93 -64.49 -12.24
CA ARG A 11 6.10 -63.64 -11.38
C ARG A 11 6.58 -62.19 -11.53
N TRP A 12 5.77 -61.34 -12.17
CA TRP A 12 5.99 -59.90 -12.21
C TRP A 12 5.50 -59.26 -10.90
N LEU A 13 6.43 -58.72 -10.12
CA LEU A 13 6.13 -57.87 -8.99
C LEU A 13 5.84 -56.46 -9.52
N VAL A 14 4.57 -56.05 -9.49
CA VAL A 14 4.18 -54.68 -9.74
C VAL A 14 4.39 -53.89 -8.44
N ALA A 15 5.47 -53.13 -8.38
CA ALA A 15 5.70 -52.17 -7.30
C ALA A 15 4.81 -50.94 -7.53
N GLY A 16 3.73 -50.83 -6.75
CA GLY A 16 2.87 -49.64 -6.74
C GLY A 16 3.59 -48.48 -6.09
N LEU A 17 3.99 -47.48 -6.87
CA LEU A 17 4.42 -46.17 -6.37
C LEU A 17 3.18 -45.40 -5.89
N LEU A 18 2.96 -45.35 -4.55
CA LEU A 18 2.04 -44.40 -3.93
C LEU A 18 2.65 -42.98 -4.08
N GLY A 19 2.14 -42.22 -5.02
CA GLY A 19 2.47 -40.79 -5.14
C GLY A 19 1.85 -40.00 -3.97
N LEU A 20 2.68 -39.55 -3.02
CA LEU A 20 2.26 -38.54 -2.03
C LEU A 20 2.04 -37.22 -2.76
N ALA A 21 0.80 -36.88 -3.05
CA ALA A 21 0.44 -35.55 -3.52
C ALA A 21 0.65 -34.57 -2.35
N LEU A 22 1.69 -33.75 -2.44
CA LEU A 22 1.90 -32.61 -1.54
C LEU A 22 0.78 -31.58 -1.81
N TYR A 23 -0.23 -31.59 -0.96
CA TYR A 23 -1.25 -30.54 -0.93
C TYR A 23 -0.57 -29.26 -0.40
N ALA A 24 -0.12 -28.38 -1.28
CA ALA A 24 0.21 -27.02 -0.90
C ALA A 24 -1.10 -26.32 -0.56
N PRO A 25 -1.24 -25.70 0.63
CA PRO A 25 -2.43 -24.90 0.94
C PRO A 25 -2.55 -23.78 -0.10
N ALA A 26 -3.70 -23.66 -0.74
CA ALA A 26 -3.99 -22.54 -1.62
C ALA A 26 -3.89 -21.25 -0.81
N PRO A 27 -3.28 -20.18 -1.34
CA PRO A 27 -3.25 -18.89 -0.65
C PRO A 27 -4.69 -18.47 -0.34
N ALA A 28 -4.95 -18.07 0.90
CA ALA A 28 -6.25 -17.58 1.31
C ALA A 28 -6.58 -16.34 0.45
N ALA A 29 -7.56 -16.45 -0.43
CA ALA A 29 -8.09 -15.31 -1.17
C ALA A 29 -8.84 -14.44 -0.15
N TYR A 30 -8.30 -13.26 0.16
CA TYR A 30 -9.02 -12.27 0.95
C TYR A 30 -10.21 -11.76 0.11
N ALA A 31 -11.39 -11.65 0.75
CA ALA A 31 -12.56 -11.10 0.08
C ALA A 31 -12.38 -9.58 -0.08
N ALA A 32 -12.60 -9.09 -1.31
CA ALA A 32 -12.62 -7.67 -1.58
C ALA A 32 -13.60 -6.95 -0.66
N SER A 33 -13.19 -5.84 -0.08
CA SER A 33 -14.03 -5.04 0.83
C SER A 33 -13.85 -3.54 0.62
N ILE A 34 -14.89 -2.79 0.98
CA ILE A 34 -14.91 -1.33 0.89
C ILE A 34 -15.29 -0.79 2.27
N GLU A 35 -14.49 0.14 2.78
CA GLU A 35 -14.77 0.89 4.00
C GLU A 35 -14.92 2.38 3.68
N THR A 36 -15.78 3.09 4.40
CA THR A 36 -16.01 4.53 4.23
C THR A 36 -15.82 5.27 5.54
N GLY A 37 -15.31 6.50 5.47
CA GLY A 37 -15.15 7.38 6.61
C GLY A 37 -15.47 8.82 6.23
N PHE A 38 -15.89 9.62 7.23
CA PHE A 38 -16.32 10.98 7.00
C PHE A 38 -15.75 11.94 8.05
N SER A 39 -15.60 13.20 7.67
CA SER A 39 -15.29 14.31 8.55
C SER A 39 -16.44 15.34 8.52
N PRO A 40 -16.70 16.04 9.60
CA PRO A 40 -15.93 16.14 10.86
C PRO A 40 -16.25 15.02 11.89
N GLU A 41 -17.00 13.99 11.55
CA GLU A 41 -17.46 12.92 12.44
C GLU A 41 -16.30 12.07 13.01
N GLY A 42 -15.09 12.26 12.53
CA GLY A 42 -13.86 11.63 13.00
C GLY A 42 -13.52 10.29 12.34
N THR A 43 -14.46 9.66 11.64
CA THR A 43 -14.24 8.35 11.02
C THR A 43 -13.29 8.40 9.82
N ALA A 44 -13.20 9.55 9.10
CA ALA A 44 -12.24 9.73 8.01
C ALA A 44 -10.79 9.62 8.49
N LEU A 45 -10.38 10.40 9.49
CA LEU A 45 -9.02 10.33 10.04
C LEU A 45 -8.73 8.93 10.61
N GLN A 46 -9.66 8.34 11.34
CA GLN A 46 -9.48 6.98 11.89
C GLN A 46 -9.22 5.96 10.79
N LEU A 47 -9.95 6.04 9.67
CA LEU A 47 -9.79 5.12 8.55
C LEU A 47 -8.46 5.33 7.81
N VAL A 48 -8.02 6.59 7.61
CA VAL A 48 -6.70 6.92 7.07
C VAL A 48 -5.59 6.32 7.94
N LEU A 49 -5.64 6.55 9.25
CA LEU A 49 -4.64 6.03 10.19
C LEU A 49 -4.64 4.50 10.22
N LYS A 50 -5.81 3.86 10.27
CA LYS A 50 -5.97 2.40 10.19
C LYS A 50 -5.32 1.83 8.92
N THR A 51 -5.50 2.51 7.78
CA THR A 51 -4.91 2.11 6.50
C THR A 51 -3.39 2.17 6.54
N ILE A 52 -2.79 3.26 7.06
CA ILE A 52 -1.33 3.38 7.22
C ILE A 52 -0.78 2.32 8.20
N GLU A 53 -1.50 2.07 9.28
CA GLU A 53 -1.07 1.12 10.32
C GLU A 53 -1.17 -0.33 9.86
N SER A 54 -2.03 -0.65 8.88
CA SER A 54 -2.17 -2.01 8.32
C SER A 54 -0.99 -2.42 7.43
N ALA A 55 -0.18 -1.47 6.95
CA ALA A 55 0.94 -1.74 6.04
C ALA A 55 1.98 -2.70 6.65
N GLN A 56 2.34 -3.72 5.87
CA GLN A 56 3.35 -4.72 6.22
C GLN A 56 4.63 -4.56 5.38
N HIS A 57 4.52 -4.11 4.13
CA HIS A 57 5.63 -4.07 3.19
C HIS A 57 5.89 -2.68 2.62
N GLU A 58 4.86 -2.02 2.10
CA GLU A 58 5.05 -0.72 1.45
C GLU A 58 3.86 0.22 1.57
N ILE A 59 4.18 1.53 1.55
CA ILE A 59 3.21 2.63 1.42
C ILE A 59 3.65 3.55 0.29
N ARG A 60 2.73 3.87 -0.62
CA ARG A 60 2.87 4.89 -1.64
C ARG A 60 1.81 5.96 -1.42
N LEU A 61 2.24 7.15 -1.00
CA LEU A 61 1.34 8.27 -0.75
C LEU A 61 1.52 9.34 -1.84
N MET A 62 0.42 9.87 -2.35
CA MET A 62 0.39 11.12 -3.13
C MET A 62 -0.65 12.07 -2.54
N GLY A 63 -0.26 13.34 -2.35
CA GLY A 63 -1.10 14.30 -1.63
C GLY A 63 -0.99 15.73 -2.15
N TYR A 64 -2.11 16.48 -2.06
CA TYR A 64 -2.14 17.89 -2.37
C TYR A 64 -1.59 18.72 -1.21
N SER A 65 -2.13 18.56 0.01
CA SER A 65 -1.72 19.32 1.20
C SER A 65 -1.37 18.36 2.36
N PHE A 66 -0.25 18.63 3.02
CA PHE A 66 0.35 17.71 4.01
C PHE A 66 0.79 18.46 5.25
N THR A 67 -0.03 18.45 6.30
CA THR A 67 0.21 19.17 7.57
C THR A 67 -0.24 18.42 8.81
N SER A 68 -0.92 17.23 8.68
CA SER A 68 -1.46 16.48 9.83
C SER A 68 -0.35 15.81 10.62
N PRO A 69 -0.13 16.17 11.89
CA PRO A 69 0.86 15.49 12.72
C PRO A 69 0.49 14.04 13.02
N GLU A 70 -0.80 13.69 13.02
CA GLU A 70 -1.29 12.34 13.22
C GLU A 70 -0.86 11.44 12.05
N VAL A 71 -1.04 11.90 10.81
CA VAL A 71 -0.63 11.20 9.59
C VAL A 71 0.90 11.10 9.51
N VAL A 72 1.61 12.21 9.77
CA VAL A 72 3.09 12.23 9.85
C VAL A 72 3.61 11.18 10.83
N SER A 73 3.06 11.16 12.05
CA SER A 73 3.46 10.19 13.08
C SER A 73 3.17 8.74 12.68
N ALA A 74 2.03 8.48 12.03
CA ALA A 74 1.69 7.15 11.55
C ALA A 74 2.65 6.66 10.47
N LEU A 75 3.02 7.52 9.50
CA LEU A 75 4.01 7.20 8.46
C LEU A 75 5.40 6.93 9.03
N VAL A 76 5.84 7.75 10.01
CA VAL A 76 7.12 7.54 10.71
C VAL A 76 7.10 6.20 11.46
N ARG A 77 6.00 5.87 12.16
CA ARG A 77 5.87 4.54 12.81
C ARG A 77 5.91 3.40 11.79
N ALA A 78 5.25 3.55 10.63
CA ALA A 78 5.32 2.56 9.56
C ALA A 78 6.77 2.35 9.09
N LYS A 79 7.51 3.44 8.86
CA LYS A 79 8.95 3.40 8.53
C LYS A 79 9.78 2.67 9.59
N HIS A 80 9.55 2.94 10.86
CA HIS A 80 10.25 2.26 11.97
C HIS A 80 9.90 0.77 12.07
N ARG A 81 8.73 0.33 11.59
CA ARG A 81 8.39 -1.09 11.46
C ARG A 81 9.09 -1.78 10.27
N GLY A 82 9.84 -1.04 9.45
CA GLY A 82 10.53 -1.56 8.26
C GLY A 82 9.73 -1.45 6.97
N VAL A 83 8.58 -0.77 6.98
CA VAL A 83 7.76 -0.54 5.77
C VAL A 83 8.50 0.41 4.80
N ASP A 84 8.53 0.09 3.51
CA ASP A 84 9.05 0.98 2.46
C ASP A 84 8.06 2.09 2.14
N VAL A 85 8.21 3.25 2.80
CA VAL A 85 7.34 4.40 2.62
C VAL A 85 7.96 5.38 1.64
N LYS A 86 7.17 5.82 0.63
CA LYS A 86 7.53 6.90 -0.30
C LYS A 86 6.37 7.87 -0.48
N ILE A 87 6.67 9.16 -0.55
CA ILE A 87 5.67 10.25 -0.58
C ILE A 87 5.95 11.17 -1.76
N VAL A 88 4.91 11.50 -2.54
CA VAL A 88 4.95 12.60 -3.52
C VAL A 88 3.84 13.60 -3.22
N LEU A 89 4.19 14.88 -3.16
CA LEU A 89 3.27 15.95 -2.80
C LEU A 89 3.22 17.03 -3.87
N ASP A 90 2.09 17.73 -3.97
CA ASP A 90 2.01 18.95 -4.78
C ASP A 90 3.02 19.99 -4.28
N GLU A 91 3.81 20.55 -5.17
CA GLU A 91 4.82 21.56 -4.81
C GLU A 91 4.18 22.85 -4.27
N LYS A 92 3.15 23.37 -4.95
CA LYS A 92 2.54 24.65 -4.63
C LYS A 92 1.71 24.59 -3.37
N GLY A 93 0.98 23.50 -3.15
CA GLY A 93 0.16 23.26 -1.96
C GLY A 93 0.98 23.12 -0.66
N ASN A 94 2.30 22.87 -0.77
CA ASN A 94 3.17 22.60 0.37
C ASN A 94 4.30 23.64 0.59
N ARG A 95 4.19 24.83 -0.01
CA ARG A 95 5.17 25.92 0.17
C ARG A 95 5.09 26.63 1.54
N ASN A 96 4.03 26.43 2.30
CA ASN A 96 3.86 27.05 3.62
C ASN A 96 4.73 26.36 4.69
N LYS A 97 5.08 27.12 5.74
CA LYS A 97 5.99 26.64 6.81
C LYS A 97 5.49 25.38 7.52
N THR A 98 4.17 25.23 7.72
CA THR A 98 3.60 24.06 8.40
C THR A 98 3.80 22.79 7.58
N SER A 99 3.56 22.85 6.27
CA SER A 99 3.82 21.74 5.35
C SER A 99 5.31 21.41 5.29
N GLN A 100 6.18 22.44 5.16
CA GLN A 100 7.63 22.23 5.13
C GLN A 100 8.12 21.55 6.42
N SER A 101 7.60 21.94 7.59
CA SER A 101 7.93 21.27 8.85
C SER A 101 7.49 19.79 8.85
N ALA A 102 6.29 19.48 8.37
CA ALA A 102 5.80 18.11 8.25
C ALA A 102 6.65 17.27 7.28
N MET A 103 7.01 17.85 6.12
CA MET A 103 7.89 17.20 5.13
C MET A 103 9.30 16.93 5.71
N ASN A 104 9.87 17.89 6.44
CA ASN A 104 11.17 17.71 7.09
C ASN A 104 11.15 16.57 8.13
N VAL A 105 10.08 16.46 8.92
CA VAL A 105 9.94 15.35 9.90
C VAL A 105 9.98 13.99 9.22
N VAL A 106 9.25 13.78 8.14
CA VAL A 106 9.24 12.48 7.46
C VAL A 106 10.56 12.19 6.75
N VAL A 107 11.19 13.18 6.13
CA VAL A 107 12.50 13.01 5.47
C VAL A 107 13.59 12.73 6.50
N ASN A 108 13.60 13.42 7.63
CA ASN A 108 14.55 13.16 8.73
C ASN A 108 14.36 11.76 9.36
N ALA A 109 13.17 11.18 9.25
CA ALA A 109 12.90 9.78 9.63
C ALA A 109 13.32 8.77 8.54
N GLY A 110 13.96 9.21 7.45
CA GLY A 110 14.43 8.36 6.36
C GLY A 110 13.34 7.95 5.37
N ILE A 111 12.25 8.72 5.27
CA ILE A 111 11.19 8.52 4.27
C ILE A 111 11.51 9.38 3.04
N PRO A 112 11.78 8.79 1.85
CA PRO A 112 11.93 9.55 0.62
C PRO A 112 10.66 10.35 0.29
N LEU A 113 10.83 11.65 0.02
CA LEU A 113 9.76 12.55 -0.34
C LEU A 113 10.16 13.37 -1.57
N ARG A 114 9.24 13.49 -2.51
CA ARG A 114 9.35 14.37 -3.68
C ARG A 114 8.22 15.38 -3.71
N THR A 115 8.49 16.55 -4.28
CA THR A 115 7.45 17.54 -4.63
C THR A 115 7.30 17.59 -6.14
N ASN A 116 6.06 17.64 -6.63
CA ASN A 116 5.76 17.66 -8.06
C ASN A 116 5.12 18.99 -8.46
N GLY A 117 5.78 19.76 -9.32
CA GLY A 117 5.34 21.04 -9.86
C GLY A 117 4.88 20.98 -11.33
N CYS A 118 4.81 19.79 -11.93
CA CYS A 118 4.50 19.63 -13.37
C CYS A 118 3.05 19.99 -13.73
N TYR A 119 2.14 19.98 -12.74
CA TYR A 119 0.72 20.27 -12.96
C TYR A 119 0.34 21.66 -12.46
N ALA A 120 -0.81 22.17 -12.91
CA ALA A 120 -1.41 23.36 -12.31
C ALA A 120 -1.58 23.14 -10.80
N ILE A 121 -2.16 22.01 -10.42
CA ILE A 121 -2.17 21.42 -9.07
C ILE A 121 -2.14 19.89 -9.20
N MET A 122 -1.36 19.19 -8.38
CA MET A 122 -1.45 17.75 -8.20
C MET A 122 -2.43 17.49 -7.05
N HIS A 123 -3.73 17.36 -7.39
CA HIS A 123 -4.81 17.38 -6.39
C HIS A 123 -5.20 16.00 -5.85
N ASP A 124 -4.29 15.06 -5.96
CA ASP A 124 -4.48 13.70 -5.45
C ASP A 124 -4.49 13.64 -3.92
N LYS A 125 -5.25 12.71 -3.37
CA LYS A 125 -5.27 12.33 -1.95
C LYS A 125 -5.42 10.82 -1.93
N VAL A 126 -4.28 10.12 -1.95
CA VAL A 126 -4.26 8.67 -2.14
C VAL A 126 -3.17 8.05 -1.29
N ILE A 127 -3.49 6.94 -0.67
CA ILE A 127 -2.54 6.05 0.00
C ILE A 127 -2.73 4.65 -0.58
N ILE A 128 -1.64 4.07 -1.09
CA ILE A 128 -1.63 2.70 -1.59
C ILE A 128 -0.80 1.88 -0.62
N VAL A 129 -1.34 0.76 -0.15
CA VAL A 129 -0.70 -0.13 0.83
C VAL A 129 -0.56 -1.52 0.23
N ASP A 130 0.67 -2.05 0.29
CA ASP A 130 1.01 -3.44 -0.01
C ASP A 130 0.49 -3.94 -1.37
N ASN A 131 0.34 -3.04 -2.36
CA ASN A 131 -0.14 -3.32 -3.73
C ASN A 131 -1.56 -3.91 -3.84
N HIS A 132 -2.37 -3.90 -2.79
CA HIS A 132 -3.73 -4.45 -2.83
C HIS A 132 -4.78 -3.60 -2.09
N THR A 133 -4.37 -2.55 -1.38
CA THR A 133 -5.28 -1.63 -0.68
C THR A 133 -5.08 -0.21 -1.18
N VAL A 134 -6.18 0.49 -1.47
CA VAL A 134 -6.18 1.89 -1.90
C VAL A 134 -7.11 2.70 -1.01
N GLU A 135 -6.58 3.73 -0.39
CA GLU A 135 -7.36 4.80 0.24
C GLU A 135 -7.41 6.00 -0.72
N SER A 136 -8.61 6.57 -0.91
CA SER A 136 -8.80 7.79 -1.69
C SER A 136 -10.06 8.55 -1.23
N GLY A 137 -10.18 9.79 -1.68
CA GLY A 137 -11.36 10.63 -1.35
C GLY A 137 -11.07 12.12 -1.48
N SER A 138 -11.79 12.92 -0.73
CA SER A 138 -11.58 14.37 -0.67
C SER A 138 -10.59 14.78 0.44
N PHE A 139 -10.25 13.86 1.35
CA PHE A 139 -9.52 14.12 2.59
C PHE A 139 -8.06 14.50 2.33
N ASN A 140 -7.69 15.79 2.44
CA ASN A 140 -6.29 16.19 2.49
C ASN A 140 -5.65 15.75 3.81
N MET A 141 -4.35 15.47 3.80
CA MET A 141 -3.60 15.06 4.99
C MET A 141 -3.36 16.26 5.92
N THR A 142 -4.46 16.88 6.40
CA THR A 142 -4.43 18.12 7.20
C THR A 142 -5.37 18.03 8.42
N ARG A 143 -5.09 18.86 9.45
CA ARG A 143 -6.01 18.99 10.60
C ARG A 143 -7.39 19.51 10.20
N SER A 144 -7.46 20.44 9.25
CA SER A 144 -8.75 20.96 8.78
C SER A 144 -9.61 19.88 8.15
N ALA A 145 -9.01 19.00 7.34
CA ALA A 145 -9.71 17.85 6.78
C ALA A 145 -10.22 16.90 7.87
N ALA A 146 -9.46 16.72 8.95
CA ALA A 146 -9.83 15.81 10.01
C ALA A 146 -11.00 16.29 10.88
N SER A 147 -11.15 17.62 11.11
CA SER A 147 -12.03 18.13 12.17
C SER A 147 -12.91 19.33 11.81
N ARG A 148 -12.73 19.94 10.66
CA ARG A 148 -13.40 21.20 10.29
C ARG A 148 -14.13 21.15 8.96
N ASN A 149 -13.63 20.39 8.00
CA ASN A 149 -14.21 20.26 6.67
C ASN A 149 -15.22 19.12 6.64
N SER A 150 -16.15 19.16 5.69
CA SER A 150 -16.91 17.98 5.29
C SER A 150 -16.06 17.22 4.25
N GLU A 151 -15.56 16.04 4.63
CA GLU A 151 -14.71 15.21 3.77
C GLU A 151 -15.20 13.77 3.75
N ASN A 152 -14.78 13.03 2.73
CA ASN A 152 -15.00 11.60 2.64
C ASN A 152 -13.68 10.86 2.41
N VAL A 153 -13.63 9.62 2.88
CA VAL A 153 -12.56 8.64 2.65
C VAL A 153 -13.19 7.34 2.21
N LEU A 154 -12.63 6.73 1.20
CA LEU A 154 -12.97 5.40 0.71
C LEU A 154 -11.71 4.53 0.75
N VAL A 155 -11.80 3.36 1.36
CA VAL A 155 -10.73 2.35 1.34
C VAL A 155 -11.22 1.12 0.64
N ILE A 156 -10.55 0.76 -0.45
CA ILE A 156 -10.81 -0.44 -1.26
C ILE A 156 -9.69 -1.44 -0.93
N LYS A 157 -10.05 -2.62 -0.43
CA LYS A 157 -9.10 -3.66 -0.02
C LYS A 157 -9.24 -4.89 -0.89
N ASP A 158 -8.11 -5.53 -1.14
CA ASP A 158 -8.00 -6.81 -1.84
C ASP A 158 -8.61 -6.77 -3.25
N VAL A 159 -8.38 -5.62 -3.96
CA VAL A 159 -8.70 -5.43 -5.37
C VAL A 159 -7.42 -5.02 -6.12
N PRO A 160 -6.57 -6.00 -6.51
CA PRO A 160 -5.24 -5.74 -7.08
C PRO A 160 -5.28 -4.87 -8.34
N GLU A 161 -6.30 -4.99 -9.17
CA GLU A 161 -6.44 -4.21 -10.40
C GLU A 161 -6.58 -2.71 -10.11
N VAL A 162 -7.32 -2.35 -9.06
CA VAL A 162 -7.46 -0.96 -8.61
C VAL A 162 -6.14 -0.46 -8.04
N ALA A 163 -5.49 -1.24 -7.18
CA ALA A 163 -4.20 -0.89 -6.61
C ALA A 163 -3.13 -0.69 -7.69
N GLN A 164 -3.08 -1.56 -8.70
CA GLN A 164 -2.16 -1.47 -9.83
C GLN A 164 -2.38 -0.19 -10.66
N ALA A 165 -3.63 0.17 -10.93
CA ALA A 165 -3.96 1.41 -11.65
C ALA A 165 -3.48 2.65 -10.88
N TYR A 166 -3.72 2.70 -9.56
CA TYR A 166 -3.25 3.80 -8.71
C TYR A 166 -1.72 3.82 -8.56
N LEU A 167 -1.05 2.66 -8.52
CA LEU A 167 0.41 2.59 -8.50
C LEU A 167 1.04 3.15 -9.77
N GLN A 168 0.50 2.82 -10.94
CA GLN A 168 0.98 3.39 -12.21
C GLN A 168 0.80 4.91 -12.22
N HIS A 169 -0.35 5.40 -11.73
CA HIS A 169 -0.60 6.82 -11.57
C HIS A 169 0.40 7.46 -10.60
N TRP A 170 0.58 6.88 -9.40
CA TRP A 170 1.55 7.34 -8.41
C TRP A 170 2.97 7.38 -8.98
N GLN A 171 3.41 6.33 -9.69
CA GLN A 171 4.75 6.24 -10.27
C GLN A 171 5.01 7.42 -11.22
N SER A 172 4.03 7.77 -12.07
CA SER A 172 4.18 8.91 -12.99
C SER A 172 4.33 10.26 -12.27
N ARG A 173 3.70 10.41 -11.08
CA ARG A 173 3.87 11.62 -10.24
C ARG A 173 5.21 11.62 -9.53
N TRP A 174 5.63 10.45 -9.07
CA TRP A 174 6.95 10.27 -8.47
C TRP A 174 8.09 10.58 -9.45
N ASP A 175 8.03 10.06 -10.67
CA ASP A 175 9.07 10.25 -11.68
C ASP A 175 9.19 11.71 -12.13
N GLY A 176 8.09 12.45 -12.19
CA GLY A 176 8.07 13.88 -12.47
C GLY A 176 8.37 14.78 -11.27
N GLY A 177 8.61 14.19 -10.10
CA GLY A 177 8.86 14.93 -8.85
C GLY A 177 10.33 15.22 -8.61
N THR A 178 10.60 16.31 -7.88
CA THR A 178 11.92 16.70 -7.38
C THR A 178 12.08 16.27 -5.93
N GLU A 179 13.23 15.70 -5.59
CA GLU A 179 13.53 15.26 -4.23
C GLU A 179 13.52 16.43 -3.24
N TRP A 180 12.85 16.23 -2.11
CA TRP A 180 12.84 17.18 -1.01
C TRP A 180 13.95 16.88 -0.02
N HIS A 181 14.74 17.90 0.31
CA HIS A 181 15.77 17.81 1.33
C HIS A 181 15.37 18.64 2.54
N SER A 182 15.57 18.09 3.74
CA SER A 182 15.33 18.83 4.97
C SER A 182 16.29 20.02 5.09
N SER A 183 15.78 21.13 5.58
CA SER A 183 16.57 22.35 5.83
C SER A 183 17.27 22.37 7.19
N TYR A 184 17.13 21.31 8.01
CA TYR A 184 17.77 21.13 9.33
C TYR A 184 17.92 19.67 9.71
#